data_1261066eea61c27d52774905d3020894
#
_entry.id   1261066eea61c27d52774905d3020894
#
_cell.length_a   1.000
_cell.length_b   1.000
_cell.length_c   1.000
_cell.angle_alpha   90.00
_cell.angle_beta   90.00
_cell.angle_gamma   90.00
#
_symmetry.space_group_name_H-M   'P 1'
#
loop_
_entity.id
_entity.type
_entity.pdbx_description
1 polymer ?
#
loop_
_entity_poly.entity_id
_entity_poly.type
_entity_poly.pdbx_seq_one_letter_code
_entity_poly.pdbx_strand_id
1 'polypeptide(L)'
;MILANFTVTPERAEEVDFALPYMNVALGVISPDSNVITTLDNWNADDQMIVISGTTAETYRTKEYPDIPLQKYDSYATAKNALENGNGVAWANDNTEVIAFAKQNPGYTVGIPSLGSQDTIAPAVSQGNTTVLDWLNEEIKALGEENFFHKDYEETLVDTYGLDYEDELVVEGGVTGGADAASSEAATSEAASSEAAASEVASSAAAQ
;
A
#
# COMPACT_ATOMS: atom_id res chain seq x y z
N MET A 1 -6.93 6.40 -14.78
CA MET A 1 -6.06 5.33 -14.24
C MET A 1 -5.01 5.96 -13.33
N ILE A 2 -4.76 5.34 -12.18
CA ILE A 2 -3.68 5.67 -11.25
C ILE A 2 -2.67 4.53 -11.31
N LEU A 3 -1.42 4.84 -11.56
CA LEU A 3 -0.28 3.91 -11.50
C LEU A 3 0.87 4.69 -10.85
N ALA A 4 0.85 4.81 -9.53
CA ALA A 4 1.66 5.75 -8.79
C ALA A 4 1.82 5.33 -7.32
N ASN A 5 2.31 4.13 -7.08
CA ASN A 5 2.52 3.60 -5.73
C ASN A 5 1.25 3.67 -4.86
N PHE A 6 0.11 3.31 -5.45
CA PHE A 6 -1.20 3.47 -4.81
C PHE A 6 -1.60 2.20 -4.08
N THR A 7 -1.49 2.23 -2.75
CA THR A 7 -1.79 1.10 -1.87
C THR A 7 -3.26 0.74 -1.92
N VAL A 8 -3.55 -0.55 -2.06
CA VAL A 8 -4.89 -1.11 -1.97
C VAL A 8 -5.38 -1.06 -0.53
N THR A 9 -6.48 -0.35 -0.28
CA THR A 9 -7.17 -0.35 1.02
C THR A 9 -8.68 -0.49 0.82
N PRO A 10 -9.43 -1.02 1.81
CA PRO A 10 -10.88 -1.13 1.73
C PRO A 10 -11.56 0.23 1.45
N GLU A 11 -11.11 1.29 2.09
CA GLU A 11 -11.68 2.62 1.94
C GLU A 11 -11.47 3.16 0.52
N ARG A 12 -10.29 2.93 -0.07
CA ARG A 12 -10.00 3.32 -1.46
C ARG A 12 -10.77 2.48 -2.46
N ALA A 13 -11.00 1.20 -2.16
CA ALA A 13 -11.80 0.30 -3.00
C ALA A 13 -13.29 0.68 -3.06
N GLU A 14 -13.79 1.51 -2.14
CA GLU A 14 -15.13 2.11 -2.25
C GLU A 14 -15.22 3.19 -3.33
N GLU A 15 -14.09 3.77 -3.75
CA GLU A 15 -14.02 4.90 -4.69
C GLU A 15 -13.44 4.54 -6.06
N VAL A 16 -12.65 3.46 -6.13
CA VAL A 16 -11.96 3.02 -7.36
C VAL A 16 -11.98 1.51 -7.48
N ASP A 17 -11.79 1.00 -8.71
CA ASP A 17 -11.53 -0.42 -8.94
C ASP A 17 -10.03 -0.65 -9.06
N PHE A 18 -9.49 -1.58 -8.27
CA PHE A 18 -8.09 -1.99 -8.33
C PHE A 18 -7.89 -3.16 -9.29
N ALA A 19 -6.85 -3.08 -10.10
CA ALA A 19 -6.33 -4.21 -10.87
C ALA A 19 -5.52 -5.17 -9.98
N LEU A 20 -4.96 -6.22 -10.57
CA LEU A 20 -4.04 -7.11 -9.88
C LEU A 20 -2.82 -6.35 -9.35
N PRO A 21 -2.30 -6.71 -8.17
CA PRO A 21 -1.14 -6.05 -7.59
C PRO A 21 0.15 -6.43 -8.34
N TYR A 22 1.13 -5.53 -8.28
CA TYR A 22 2.47 -5.73 -8.83
C TYR A 22 3.59 -5.58 -7.79
N MET A 23 3.25 -5.10 -6.59
CA MET A 23 4.21 -4.86 -5.52
C MET A 23 3.56 -5.04 -4.14
N ASN A 24 4.32 -5.58 -3.18
CA ASN A 24 3.98 -5.54 -1.77
C ASN A 24 4.51 -4.26 -1.13
N VAL A 25 3.86 -3.81 -0.08
CA VAL A 25 4.29 -2.66 0.72
C VAL A 25 3.93 -2.89 2.18
N ALA A 26 4.75 -2.37 3.08
CA ALA A 26 4.42 -2.22 4.49
C ALA A 26 4.69 -0.78 4.90
N LEU A 27 4.20 -0.36 6.05
CA LEU A 27 4.62 0.91 6.62
C LEU A 27 5.99 0.74 7.28
N GLY A 28 6.85 1.74 7.12
CA GLY A 28 8.15 1.81 7.79
C GLY A 28 8.28 3.06 8.64
N VAL A 29 9.20 3.03 9.62
CA VAL A 29 9.55 4.19 10.42
C VAL A 29 11.05 4.41 10.37
N ILE A 30 11.45 5.60 9.94
CA ILE A 30 12.84 6.05 9.89
C ILE A 30 13.08 7.16 10.91
N SER A 31 14.26 7.17 11.47
CA SER A 31 14.70 8.17 12.46
C SER A 31 16.21 8.41 12.37
N PRO A 32 16.73 9.51 12.94
CA PRO A 32 18.18 9.76 12.99
C PRO A 32 18.93 8.64 13.75
N ASP A 33 20.14 8.33 13.32
CA ASP A 33 21.03 7.34 13.97
C ASP A 33 21.33 7.67 15.43
N SER A 34 21.23 8.94 15.80
CA SER A 34 21.39 9.40 17.19
C SER A 34 20.23 9.00 18.11
N ASN A 35 19.08 8.63 17.53
CA ASN A 35 17.90 8.21 18.27
C ASN A 35 17.05 7.26 17.40
N VAL A 36 17.51 6.02 17.22
CA VAL A 36 16.85 5.03 16.39
C VAL A 36 15.57 4.53 17.07
N ILE A 37 14.42 4.76 16.43
CA ILE A 37 13.11 4.29 16.91
C ILE A 37 12.87 2.88 16.38
N THR A 38 12.88 1.89 17.26
CA THR A 38 12.68 0.45 16.94
C THR A 38 11.33 -0.09 17.40
N THR A 39 10.57 0.67 18.16
CA THR A 39 9.19 0.36 18.59
C THR A 39 8.43 1.66 18.79
N LEU A 40 7.12 1.60 18.67
CA LEU A 40 6.23 2.71 19.01
C LEU A 40 5.71 2.64 20.46
N ASP A 41 6.03 1.56 21.18
CA ASP A 41 5.70 1.42 22.58
C ASP A 41 6.49 2.43 23.44
N ASN A 42 5.84 2.97 24.44
CA ASN A 42 6.44 3.95 25.37
C ASN A 42 6.95 5.23 24.69
N TRP A 43 6.22 5.68 23.64
CA TRP A 43 6.53 6.94 22.96
C TRP A 43 6.55 8.12 23.94
N ASN A 44 7.52 8.99 23.79
CA ASN A 44 7.58 10.21 24.60
C ASN A 44 6.50 11.21 24.12
N ALA A 45 5.63 11.65 25.00
CA ALA A 45 4.50 12.51 24.67
C ALA A 45 4.91 13.90 24.10
N ASP A 46 6.15 14.32 24.32
CA ASP A 46 6.69 15.57 23.78
C ASP A 46 7.24 15.40 22.35
N ASP A 47 7.48 14.15 21.90
CA ASP A 47 8.02 13.85 20.58
C ASP A 47 6.90 13.75 19.54
N GLN A 48 7.19 14.25 18.34
CA GLN A 48 6.26 14.22 17.22
C GLN A 48 6.73 13.27 16.13
N MET A 49 5.78 12.50 15.58
CA MET A 49 6.01 11.68 14.39
C MET A 49 5.55 12.43 13.14
N ILE A 50 6.40 12.46 12.13
CA ILE A 50 6.10 13.04 10.82
C ILE A 50 5.29 12.05 10.00
N VAL A 51 4.23 12.52 9.35
CA VAL A 51 3.45 11.78 8.35
C VAL A 51 3.06 12.70 7.19
N ILE A 52 2.71 12.12 6.05
CA ILE A 52 2.14 12.85 4.92
C ILE A 52 0.62 12.71 4.96
N SER A 53 -0.08 13.82 4.82
CA SER A 53 -1.55 13.89 4.86
C SER A 53 -2.20 13.02 3.77
N GLY A 54 -3.24 12.27 4.12
CA GLY A 54 -3.98 11.38 3.20
C GLY A 54 -3.28 10.06 2.88
N THR A 55 -2.17 9.73 3.55
CA THR A 55 -1.47 8.47 3.38
C THR A 55 -1.99 7.37 4.31
N THR A 56 -1.68 6.12 3.97
CA THR A 56 -1.92 4.95 4.83
C THR A 56 -1.20 5.07 6.17
N ALA A 57 0.01 5.66 6.18
CA ALA A 57 0.76 5.92 7.41
C ALA A 57 0.04 6.87 8.36
N GLU A 58 -0.57 7.96 7.86
CA GLU A 58 -1.40 8.84 8.68
C GLU A 58 -2.60 8.10 9.26
N THR A 59 -3.33 7.36 8.43
CA THR A 59 -4.53 6.61 8.83
C THR A 59 -4.20 5.56 9.89
N TYR A 60 -3.20 4.73 9.63
CA TYR A 60 -2.75 3.69 10.55
C TYR A 60 -2.30 4.26 11.89
N ARG A 61 -1.48 5.30 11.87
CA ARG A 61 -0.97 5.94 13.07
C ARG A 61 -2.09 6.58 13.90
N THR A 62 -3.05 7.23 13.25
CA THR A 62 -4.18 7.86 13.94
C THR A 62 -5.08 6.82 14.62
N LYS A 63 -5.24 5.66 13.99
CA LYS A 63 -6.12 4.59 14.48
C LYS A 63 -5.47 3.74 15.57
N GLU A 64 -4.26 3.24 15.31
CA GLU A 64 -3.63 2.23 16.16
C GLU A 64 -2.81 2.85 17.31
N TYR A 65 -2.33 4.08 17.16
CA TYR A 65 -1.51 4.78 18.16
C TYR A 65 -1.96 6.24 18.33
N PRO A 66 -3.18 6.49 18.77
CA PRO A 66 -3.76 7.85 18.84
C PRO A 66 -2.99 8.79 19.77
N ASP A 67 -2.30 8.25 20.77
CA ASP A 67 -1.57 9.02 21.79
C ASP A 67 -0.22 9.56 21.29
N ILE A 68 0.29 9.13 20.13
CA ILE A 68 1.52 9.69 19.57
C ILE A 68 1.20 10.97 18.79
N PRO A 69 1.77 12.11 19.15
CA PRO A 69 1.54 13.36 18.42
C PRO A 69 2.04 13.28 16.98
N LEU A 70 1.18 13.67 16.02
CA LEU A 70 1.51 13.69 14.61
C LEU A 70 1.80 15.10 14.12
N GLN A 71 2.86 15.25 13.32
CA GLN A 71 3.12 16.42 12.51
C GLN A 71 2.87 16.07 11.05
N LYS A 72 1.86 16.72 10.44
CA LYS A 72 1.36 16.39 9.11
C LYS A 72 1.91 17.36 8.07
N TYR A 73 2.37 16.81 6.96
CA TYR A 73 2.89 17.55 5.81
C TYR A 73 2.13 17.16 4.53
N ASP A 74 2.16 18.05 3.54
CA ASP A 74 1.39 17.85 2.30
C ASP A 74 2.17 17.09 1.22
N SER A 75 3.47 16.87 1.41
CA SER A 75 4.30 16.24 0.40
C SER A 75 5.52 15.55 0.99
N TYR A 76 6.10 14.61 0.21
CA TYR A 76 7.36 13.96 0.50
C TYR A 76 8.48 14.98 0.79
N ALA A 77 8.64 15.98 -0.07
CA ALA A 77 9.71 16.98 0.09
C ALA A 77 9.60 17.76 1.40
N THR A 78 8.40 18.14 1.82
CA THR A 78 8.19 18.87 3.08
C THR A 78 8.37 17.98 4.30
N ALA A 79 7.92 16.72 4.24
CA ALA A 79 8.13 15.73 5.31
C ALA A 79 9.64 15.39 5.48
N LYS A 80 10.36 15.18 4.37
CA LYS A 80 11.81 14.98 4.36
C LYS A 80 12.53 16.16 5.02
N ASN A 81 12.26 17.38 4.55
CA ASN A 81 12.87 18.60 5.11
C ASN A 81 12.56 18.74 6.62
N ALA A 82 11.36 18.34 7.04
CA ALA A 82 10.99 18.39 8.45
C ALA A 82 11.83 17.45 9.31
N LEU A 83 12.05 16.21 8.84
CA LEU A 83 12.92 15.26 9.52
C LEU A 83 14.35 15.77 9.59
N GLU A 84 14.90 16.26 8.49
CA GLU A 84 16.27 16.81 8.41
C GLU A 84 16.48 18.02 9.33
N ASN A 85 15.46 18.83 9.55
CA ASN A 85 15.49 19.99 10.44
C ASN A 85 15.12 19.66 11.91
N GLY A 86 14.85 18.39 12.23
CA GLY A 86 14.49 17.97 13.59
C GLY A 86 13.11 18.44 14.03
N ASN A 87 12.20 18.71 13.09
CA ASN A 87 10.80 19.09 13.38
C ASN A 87 9.92 17.88 13.76
N GLY A 88 10.50 16.72 13.95
CA GLY A 88 9.93 15.49 14.45
C GLY A 88 11.06 14.50 14.68
N VAL A 89 10.85 13.52 15.54
CA VAL A 89 11.89 12.54 15.93
C VAL A 89 11.95 11.34 14.98
N ALA A 90 10.87 11.10 14.23
CA ALA A 90 10.75 10.00 13.28
C ALA A 90 9.76 10.37 12.17
N TRP A 91 9.87 9.67 11.05
CA TRP A 91 8.95 9.77 9.93
C TRP A 91 8.40 8.38 9.57
N ALA A 92 7.07 8.26 9.54
CA ALA A 92 6.37 7.07 9.09
C ALA A 92 5.85 7.26 7.65
N ASN A 93 6.16 6.32 6.78
CA ASN A 93 5.69 6.27 5.39
C ASN A 93 5.77 4.82 4.90
N ASP A 94 5.51 4.57 3.62
CA ASP A 94 5.74 3.27 3.00
C ASP A 94 7.21 2.85 3.21
N ASN A 95 7.44 1.58 3.47
CA ASN A 95 8.78 1.05 3.75
C ASN A 95 9.74 1.32 2.58
N THR A 96 9.26 1.24 1.34
CA THR A 96 10.02 1.57 0.14
C THR A 96 10.56 3.00 0.18
N GLU A 97 9.75 3.97 0.59
CA GLU A 97 10.14 5.37 0.67
C GLU A 97 11.18 5.62 1.76
N VAL A 98 11.00 5.03 2.94
CA VAL A 98 11.95 5.24 4.05
C VAL A 98 13.26 4.48 3.83
N ILE A 99 13.25 3.32 3.16
CA ILE A 99 14.44 2.57 2.78
C ILE A 99 15.25 3.37 1.73
N ALA A 100 14.57 3.86 0.68
CA ALA A 100 15.21 4.69 -0.33
C ALA A 100 15.82 5.97 0.27
N PHE A 101 15.11 6.60 1.21
CA PHE A 101 15.62 7.76 1.94
C PHE A 101 16.88 7.42 2.75
N ALA A 102 16.87 6.33 3.53
CA ALA A 102 18.00 5.93 4.35
C ALA A 102 19.26 5.67 3.50
N LYS A 103 19.11 5.02 2.34
CA LYS A 103 20.22 4.74 1.43
C LYS A 103 20.84 6.01 0.83
N GLN A 104 20.04 7.03 0.60
CA GLN A 104 20.48 8.31 0.02
C GLN A 104 20.97 9.31 1.07
N ASN A 105 20.63 9.11 2.33
CA ASN A 105 20.89 10.06 3.41
C ASN A 105 21.57 9.34 4.59
N PRO A 106 22.91 9.21 4.60
CA PRO A 106 23.64 8.68 5.75
C PRO A 106 23.33 9.46 7.02
N GLY A 107 23.17 8.76 8.13
CA GLY A 107 22.80 9.35 9.43
C GLY A 107 21.35 9.09 9.81
N TYR A 108 20.64 8.30 9.00
CA TYR A 108 19.27 7.85 9.26
C TYR A 108 19.14 6.34 9.13
N THR A 109 18.38 5.74 10.03
CA THR A 109 18.13 4.30 10.08
C THR A 109 16.63 4.02 10.06
N VAL A 110 16.20 3.04 9.23
CA VAL A 110 14.86 2.46 9.29
C VAL A 110 14.84 1.49 10.48
N GLY A 111 14.37 1.97 11.62
CA GLY A 111 14.33 1.17 12.84
C GLY A 111 13.12 0.24 12.94
N ILE A 112 12.03 0.56 12.18
CA ILE A 112 10.87 -0.31 12.03
C ILE A 112 10.65 -0.49 10.52
N PRO A 113 11.09 -1.60 9.92
CA PRO A 113 10.96 -1.85 8.48
C PRO A 113 9.55 -2.33 8.06
N SER A 114 8.78 -2.87 9.00
CA SER A 114 7.40 -3.31 8.78
C SER A 114 6.56 -2.99 10.00
N LEU A 115 5.62 -2.07 9.85
CA LEU A 115 4.68 -1.63 10.88
C LEU A 115 3.25 -1.97 10.42
N GLY A 116 2.56 -2.79 11.19
CA GLY A 116 1.23 -3.29 10.83
C GLY A 116 1.27 -4.50 9.90
N SER A 117 0.22 -4.66 9.10
CA SER A 117 0.13 -5.71 8.07
C SER A 117 0.88 -5.30 6.81
N GLN A 118 1.23 -6.29 6.01
CA GLN A 118 1.67 -6.07 4.63
C GLN A 118 0.43 -5.79 3.76
N ASP A 119 0.51 -4.74 2.98
CA ASP A 119 -0.46 -4.36 1.97
C ASP A 119 0.09 -4.60 0.56
N THR A 120 -0.68 -4.29 -0.47
CA THR A 120 -0.24 -4.37 -1.86
C THR A 120 -0.42 -3.05 -2.58
N ILE A 121 0.37 -2.86 -3.64
CA ILE A 121 0.24 -1.75 -4.58
C ILE A 121 -0.31 -2.30 -5.88
N ALA A 122 -1.35 -1.65 -6.39
CA ALA A 122 -2.00 -2.02 -7.64
C ALA A 122 -2.39 -0.80 -8.48
N PRO A 123 -2.50 -0.94 -9.80
CA PRO A 123 -3.12 0.06 -10.64
C PRO A 123 -4.60 0.25 -10.25
N ALA A 124 -5.09 1.48 -10.29
CA ALA A 124 -6.50 1.77 -10.04
C ALA A 124 -7.15 2.49 -11.22
N VAL A 125 -8.40 2.19 -11.46
CA VAL A 125 -9.24 2.82 -12.49
C VAL A 125 -10.47 3.44 -11.86
N SER A 126 -11.15 4.32 -12.59
CA SER A 126 -12.45 4.82 -12.17
C SER A 126 -13.43 3.66 -12.03
N GLN A 127 -14.22 3.69 -10.98
CA GLN A 127 -15.20 2.65 -10.69
C GLN A 127 -16.09 2.33 -11.88
N GLY A 128 -16.27 1.05 -12.19
CA GLY A 128 -17.04 0.58 -13.34
C GLY A 128 -16.34 0.65 -14.70
N ASN A 129 -15.06 1.04 -14.76
CA ASN A 129 -14.27 1.02 -16.01
C ASN A 129 -13.68 -0.37 -16.25
N THR A 130 -14.56 -1.35 -16.48
CA THR A 130 -14.20 -2.76 -16.65
C THR A 130 -13.27 -2.99 -17.83
N THR A 131 -13.40 -2.25 -18.92
CA THR A 131 -12.57 -2.42 -20.12
C THR A 131 -11.08 -2.20 -19.84
N VAL A 132 -10.75 -1.14 -19.09
CA VAL A 132 -9.35 -0.87 -18.73
C VAL A 132 -8.89 -1.80 -17.61
N LEU A 133 -9.79 -2.14 -16.67
CA LEU A 133 -9.50 -3.06 -15.58
C LEU A 133 -9.14 -4.45 -16.10
N ASP A 134 -9.97 -5.00 -17.00
CA ASP A 134 -9.76 -6.31 -17.59
C ASP A 134 -8.43 -6.36 -18.38
N TRP A 135 -8.18 -5.32 -19.18
CA TRP A 135 -6.91 -5.20 -19.92
C TRP A 135 -5.71 -5.17 -18.99
N LEU A 136 -5.75 -4.37 -17.90
CA LEU A 136 -4.66 -4.33 -16.91
C LEU A 136 -4.42 -5.70 -16.28
N ASN A 137 -5.49 -6.41 -15.91
CA ASN A 137 -5.39 -7.73 -15.30
C ASN A 137 -4.80 -8.77 -16.26
N GLU A 138 -5.17 -8.72 -17.55
CA GLU A 138 -4.59 -9.58 -18.57
C GLU A 138 -3.11 -9.29 -18.80
N GLU A 139 -2.73 -8.01 -18.89
CA GLU A 139 -1.33 -7.60 -19.05
C GLU A 139 -0.47 -7.98 -17.85
N ILE A 140 -0.92 -7.73 -16.62
CA ILE A 140 -0.17 -8.09 -15.42
C ILE A 140 0.07 -9.60 -15.35
N LYS A 141 -0.91 -10.43 -15.71
CA LYS A 141 -0.76 -11.89 -15.79
C LYS A 141 0.25 -12.29 -16.86
N ALA A 142 0.13 -11.71 -18.06
CA ALA A 142 1.03 -12.01 -19.16
C ALA A 142 2.48 -11.62 -18.85
N LEU A 143 2.69 -10.47 -18.25
CA LEU A 143 4.01 -10.03 -17.77
C LEU A 143 4.56 -10.97 -16.69
N GLY A 144 3.69 -11.48 -15.81
CA GLY A 144 4.06 -12.47 -14.79
C GLY A 144 4.55 -13.79 -15.39
N GLU A 145 3.95 -14.27 -16.50
CA GLU A 145 4.42 -15.47 -17.20
C GLU A 145 5.86 -15.31 -17.76
N GLU A 146 6.27 -14.06 -18.01
CA GLU A 146 7.62 -13.72 -18.48
C GLU A 146 8.61 -13.40 -17.34
N ASN A 147 8.15 -13.46 -16.07
CA ASN A 147 8.91 -13.03 -14.89
C ASN A 147 9.40 -11.58 -15.03
N PHE A 148 8.51 -10.71 -15.52
CA PHE A 148 8.84 -9.34 -15.88
C PHE A 148 9.14 -8.49 -14.65
N PHE A 149 8.35 -8.58 -13.59
CA PHE A 149 8.48 -7.69 -12.43
C PHE A 149 9.77 -7.93 -11.64
N HIS A 150 10.24 -9.20 -11.54
CA HIS A 150 11.56 -9.49 -10.97
C HIS A 150 12.69 -8.93 -11.84
N LYS A 151 12.63 -9.15 -13.17
CA LYS A 151 13.64 -8.60 -14.09
C LYS A 151 13.69 -7.07 -14.06
N ASP A 152 12.54 -6.42 -14.01
CA ASP A 152 12.45 -4.97 -13.91
C ASP A 152 13.01 -4.46 -12.57
N TYR A 153 12.75 -5.19 -11.47
CA TYR A 153 13.34 -4.90 -10.17
C TYR A 153 14.87 -4.99 -10.23
N GLU A 154 15.41 -6.07 -10.79
CA GLU A 154 16.87 -6.25 -10.94
C GLU A 154 17.51 -5.13 -11.77
N GLU A 155 16.86 -4.69 -12.84
CA GLU A 155 17.38 -3.66 -13.72
C GLU A 155 17.24 -2.23 -13.18
N THR A 156 16.19 -1.95 -12.41
CA THR A 156 15.80 -0.56 -12.09
C THR A 156 15.79 -0.24 -10.61
N LEU A 157 15.55 -1.21 -9.72
CA LEU A 157 15.27 -0.97 -8.29
C LEU A 157 16.38 -1.48 -7.35
N VAL A 158 17.25 -2.36 -7.78
CA VAL A 158 18.34 -2.92 -6.95
C VAL A 158 19.25 -1.83 -6.39
N ASP A 159 19.57 -0.81 -7.17
CA ASP A 159 20.39 0.31 -6.70
C ASP A 159 19.69 1.10 -5.59
N THR A 160 18.36 1.12 -5.60
CA THR A 160 17.54 1.86 -4.64
C THR A 160 17.25 1.04 -3.39
N TYR A 161 16.86 -0.22 -3.53
CA TYR A 161 16.39 -1.05 -2.40
C TYR A 161 17.40 -2.13 -2.01
N GLY A 162 18.13 -2.70 -2.95
CA GLY A 162 19.01 -3.85 -2.80
C GLY A 162 18.31 -5.15 -3.18
N LEU A 163 19.08 -6.19 -3.48
CA LEU A 163 18.57 -7.53 -3.83
C LEU A 163 17.83 -8.20 -2.66
N ASP A 164 18.18 -7.86 -1.42
CA ASP A 164 17.59 -8.50 -0.23
C ASP A 164 16.08 -8.22 -0.07
N TYR A 165 15.55 -7.20 -0.74
CA TYR A 165 14.13 -6.84 -0.70
C TYR A 165 13.33 -7.32 -1.92
N GLU A 166 13.96 -7.92 -2.92
CA GLU A 166 13.30 -8.31 -4.17
C GLU A 166 12.12 -9.24 -3.93
N ASP A 167 12.36 -10.39 -3.31
CA ASP A 167 11.32 -11.39 -3.02
C ASP A 167 10.22 -10.87 -2.07
N GLU A 168 10.54 -9.87 -1.24
CA GLU A 168 9.57 -9.27 -0.33
C GLU A 168 8.67 -8.25 -1.06
N LEU A 169 9.26 -7.46 -1.96
CA LEU A 169 8.56 -6.36 -2.61
C LEU A 169 7.84 -6.76 -3.89
N VAL A 170 8.40 -7.67 -4.70
CA VAL A 170 7.83 -8.00 -6.01
C VAL A 170 6.62 -8.92 -5.88
N VAL A 171 5.58 -8.60 -6.63
CA VAL A 171 4.39 -9.47 -6.83
C VAL A 171 4.33 -9.83 -8.31
N GLU A 172 4.68 -11.07 -8.65
CA GLU A 172 4.69 -11.55 -10.03
C GLU A 172 3.29 -12.00 -10.46
N GLY A 173 2.82 -11.47 -11.59
CA GLY A 173 1.54 -11.87 -12.20
C GLY A 173 0.29 -11.62 -11.35
N GLY A 174 0.39 -10.78 -10.33
CA GLY A 174 -0.70 -10.52 -9.39
C GLY A 174 -0.90 -11.58 -8.32
N VAL A 175 0.04 -12.53 -8.20
CA VAL A 175 -0.02 -13.61 -7.20
C VAL A 175 0.64 -13.16 -5.91
N THR A 176 -0.17 -12.83 -4.90
CA THR A 176 0.33 -12.51 -3.55
C THR A 176 0.68 -13.80 -2.80
N GLY A 177 1.85 -13.86 -2.20
CA GLY A 177 2.28 -14.97 -1.35
C GLY A 177 1.35 -15.12 -0.14
N GLY A 178 0.52 -16.15 -0.15
CA GLY A 178 -0.60 -16.49 0.68
C GLY A 178 -0.54 -16.16 2.17
N ALA A 179 -1.02 -14.98 2.54
CA ALA A 179 -1.60 -14.73 3.85
C ALA A 179 -2.94 -13.98 3.78
N ASP A 180 -3.27 -13.28 2.67
CA ASP A 180 -4.50 -12.48 2.57
C ASP A 180 -5.24 -12.57 1.20
N ALA A 181 -5.33 -13.77 0.62
CA ALA A 181 -6.22 -14.04 -0.53
C ALA A 181 -7.72 -13.88 -0.22
N ALA A 182 -8.07 -13.44 1.00
CA ALA A 182 -9.47 -13.35 1.45
C ALA A 182 -10.18 -12.05 1.05
N SER A 183 -9.47 -11.01 0.57
CA SER A 183 -10.11 -9.73 0.24
C SER A 183 -10.37 -9.50 -1.25
N SER A 184 -9.67 -10.21 -2.16
CA SER A 184 -9.89 -10.02 -3.61
C SER A 184 -10.98 -10.93 -4.20
N GLU A 185 -11.33 -12.07 -3.53
CA GLU A 185 -12.44 -12.93 -3.98
C GLU A 185 -13.82 -12.48 -3.49
N ALA A 186 -13.90 -11.64 -2.46
CA ALA A 186 -15.18 -11.16 -1.94
C ALA A 186 -15.87 -10.13 -2.86
N ALA A 187 -15.12 -9.41 -3.70
CA ALA A 187 -15.68 -8.40 -4.59
C ALA A 187 -16.31 -8.99 -5.88
N THR A 188 -15.95 -10.23 -6.26
CA THR A 188 -16.51 -10.86 -7.48
C THR A 188 -17.68 -11.80 -7.21
N SER A 189 -17.98 -12.18 -5.96
CA SER A 189 -19.07 -13.13 -5.66
C SER A 189 -20.40 -12.46 -5.30
N GLU A 190 -20.46 -11.18 -4.94
CA GLU A 190 -21.72 -10.50 -4.64
C GLU A 190 -22.47 -9.98 -5.88
N ALA A 191 -21.80 -9.76 -7.01
CA ALA A 191 -22.45 -9.35 -8.24
C ALA A 191 -23.24 -10.47 -8.96
N ALA A 192 -22.94 -11.75 -8.65
CA ALA A 192 -23.60 -12.89 -9.30
C ALA A 192 -24.85 -13.41 -8.55
N SER A 193 -25.10 -12.98 -7.30
CA SER A 193 -26.25 -13.46 -6.52
C SER A 193 -27.48 -12.56 -6.57
N SER A 194 -27.38 -11.34 -7.10
CA SER A 194 -28.53 -10.43 -7.20
C SER A 194 -29.38 -10.59 -8.47
N GLU A 195 -28.88 -11.26 -9.50
CA GLU A 195 -29.68 -11.52 -10.72
C GLU A 195 -30.57 -12.79 -10.67
N ALA A 196 -30.28 -13.72 -9.74
CA ALA A 196 -31.07 -14.95 -9.63
C ALA A 196 -32.36 -14.78 -8.80
N ALA A 197 -32.53 -13.72 -8.02
CA ALA A 197 -33.68 -13.50 -7.16
C ALA A 197 -34.83 -12.69 -7.83
N ALA A 198 -34.58 -12.07 -8.97
CA ALA A 198 -35.59 -11.24 -9.67
C ALA A 198 -36.46 -12.01 -10.68
N SER A 199 -36.14 -13.29 -10.98
CA SER A 199 -36.84 -14.06 -12.01
C SER A 199 -37.96 -14.95 -11.48
N GLU A 200 -38.10 -15.16 -10.17
CA GLU A 200 -39.13 -16.06 -9.61
C GLU A 200 -40.42 -15.36 -9.12
N VAL A 201 -40.52 -14.03 -9.12
CA VAL A 201 -41.70 -13.31 -8.65
C VAL A 201 -42.68 -12.95 -9.80
N ALA A 202 -42.30 -13.13 -11.05
CA ALA A 202 -43.15 -12.77 -12.21
C ALA A 202 -44.03 -13.92 -12.73
N SER A 203 -43.99 -15.13 -12.17
CA SER A 203 -44.75 -16.30 -12.71
C SER A 203 -45.98 -16.71 -11.91
N SER A 204 -46.36 -16.01 -10.82
CA SER A 204 -47.52 -16.43 -10.01
C SER A 204 -48.74 -15.50 -10.06
N ALA A 205 -48.83 -14.55 -11.01
CA ALA A 205 -49.94 -13.60 -11.12
C ALA A 205 -50.84 -13.79 -12.37
N ALA A 206 -50.79 -14.94 -13.06
CA ALA A 206 -51.66 -15.20 -14.21
C ALA A 206 -52.37 -16.56 -14.13
N ALA A 207 -53.11 -16.80 -13.03
CA ALA A 207 -54.12 -17.87 -12.96
C ALA A 207 -55.05 -17.62 -11.76
N GLN A 208 -56.00 -16.68 -11.90
CA GLN A 208 -57.36 -16.73 -11.33
C GLN A 208 -58.25 -15.75 -12.09
#